data_4928087b9741df139764d4657f81d6a7
#
_entry.id   4928087b9741df139764d4657f81d6a7
#
_cell.length_a   1.000
_cell.length_b   1.000
_cell.length_c   1.000
_cell.angle_alpha   90.00
_cell.angle_beta   90.00
_cell.angle_gamma   90.00
#
_symmetry.space_group_name_H-M   'P 1'
#
loop_
_entity.id
_entity.type
_entity.pdbx_description
1 polymer ?
#
loop_
_entity_poly.entity_id
_entity_poly.type
_entity_poly.pdbx_seq_one_letter_code
_entity_poly.pdbx_strand_id
1 'polypeptide(L)'
;VSDKNGWAGTVNGMPREGQSAERSRTTRMEDIHAFTDMTGDRNPVHYDEELAKKTSFGKLIVQGGVTTGILNACVAQDLPGPGTVFLNTNLNFRKAVGVGETITGRVEVVKVREDKPLCTLKVMITDAGGAVCVEGEATTYTMPLEGL
;
A
#
# COMPACT_ATOMS: atom_id res chain seq x y z
N VAL A 1 1.92 -27.37 24.96
CA VAL A 1 2.19 -25.97 25.23
C VAL A 1 2.95 -25.39 24.05
N SER A 2 2.39 -24.40 23.48
CA SER A 2 3.08 -23.67 22.44
C SER A 2 3.81 -22.47 23.06
N ASP A 3 5.11 -22.54 23.11
CA ASP A 3 5.93 -21.37 23.43
C ASP A 3 6.17 -20.53 22.19
N LYS A 4 5.40 -20.81 21.14
CA LYS A 4 5.54 -20.13 19.85
C LYS A 4 4.94 -18.74 19.94
N ASN A 5 5.71 -17.80 20.40
CA ASN A 5 5.36 -16.40 20.35
C ASN A 5 6.27 -15.70 19.34
N GLY A 6 5.97 -15.93 18.07
CA GLY A 6 6.72 -15.33 16.98
C GLY A 6 6.63 -13.82 16.91
N TRP A 7 5.67 -13.25 17.63
CA TRP A 7 5.41 -11.81 17.63
C TRP A 7 5.96 -11.10 18.87
N ALA A 8 6.72 -11.83 19.70
CA ALA A 8 7.32 -11.24 20.88
C ALA A 8 8.25 -10.09 20.51
N GLY A 9 8.14 -8.97 21.22
CA GLY A 9 8.93 -7.77 20.97
C GLY A 9 8.45 -6.90 19.83
N THR A 10 7.41 -7.30 19.11
CA THR A 10 6.80 -6.43 18.09
C THR A 10 5.94 -5.36 18.77
N VAL A 11 5.89 -4.16 18.17
CA VAL A 11 5.24 -3.00 18.79
C VAL A 11 3.75 -3.25 19.03
N ASN A 12 3.04 -3.78 18.03
CA ASN A 12 1.60 -4.00 18.14
C ASN A 12 1.21 -5.44 18.49
N GLY A 13 2.16 -6.36 18.60
CA GLY A 13 1.87 -7.76 18.83
C GLY A 13 1.25 -8.46 17.63
N MET A 14 0.81 -9.70 17.83
CA MET A 14 0.22 -10.51 16.77
C MET A 14 -1.15 -9.97 16.36
N PRO A 15 -1.35 -9.68 15.07
CA PRO A 15 -2.68 -9.27 14.59
C PRO A 15 -3.63 -10.47 14.55
N ARG A 16 -4.91 -10.20 14.35
CA ARG A 16 -5.95 -11.23 14.26
C ARG A 16 -6.48 -11.30 12.84
N GLU A 17 -6.82 -12.50 12.40
CA GLU A 17 -7.51 -12.69 11.14
C GLU A 17 -8.80 -11.84 11.10
N GLY A 18 -9.04 -11.18 9.97
CA GLY A 18 -10.17 -10.29 9.78
C GLY A 18 -9.94 -8.85 10.25
N GLN A 19 -8.87 -8.59 10.99
CA GLN A 19 -8.50 -7.24 11.40
C GLN A 19 -8.13 -6.42 10.17
N SER A 20 -8.51 -5.15 10.13
CA SER A 20 -8.26 -4.28 8.98
C SER A 20 -7.84 -2.89 9.40
N ALA A 21 -7.22 -2.17 8.49
CA ALA A 21 -6.86 -0.76 8.65
C ALA A 21 -6.97 -0.05 7.30
N GLU A 22 -7.25 1.24 7.35
CA GLU A 22 -7.40 2.08 6.15
C GLU A 22 -6.70 3.41 6.33
N ARG A 23 -6.24 3.95 5.19
CA ARG A 23 -5.75 5.33 5.09
C ARG A 23 -6.25 5.95 3.80
N SER A 24 -6.55 7.24 3.84
CA SER A 24 -6.94 8.00 2.66
C SER A 24 -5.97 9.15 2.44
N ARG A 25 -5.75 9.49 1.19
CA ARG A 25 -5.02 10.70 0.82
C ARG A 25 -5.46 11.18 -0.56
N THR A 26 -5.24 12.47 -0.82
CA THR A 26 -5.47 13.06 -2.14
C THR A 26 -4.12 13.16 -2.85
N THR A 27 -4.06 12.67 -4.08
CA THR A 27 -2.86 12.75 -4.91
C THR A 27 -2.62 14.18 -5.37
N ARG A 28 -1.35 14.52 -5.60
CA ARG A 28 -0.94 15.87 -5.99
C ARG A 28 0.13 15.78 -7.06
N MET A 29 0.31 16.86 -7.81
CA MET A 29 1.40 16.93 -8.79
C MET A 29 2.77 16.78 -8.12
N GLU A 30 2.92 17.25 -6.89
CA GLU A 30 4.15 17.08 -6.11
C GLU A 30 4.52 15.62 -5.90
N ASP A 31 3.53 14.73 -5.80
CA ASP A 31 3.76 13.29 -5.68
C ASP A 31 4.43 12.73 -6.94
N ILE A 32 4.00 13.20 -8.11
CA ILE A 32 4.60 12.80 -9.40
C ILE A 32 6.06 13.24 -9.45
N HIS A 33 6.35 14.50 -9.07
CA HIS A 33 7.72 15.01 -9.06
C HIS A 33 8.61 14.24 -8.09
N ALA A 34 8.12 13.97 -6.88
CA ALA A 34 8.87 13.22 -5.88
C ALA A 34 9.18 11.79 -6.37
N PHE A 35 8.20 11.14 -6.98
CA PHE A 35 8.39 9.78 -7.51
C PHE A 35 9.37 9.76 -8.68
N THR A 36 9.31 10.77 -9.55
CA THR A 36 10.27 10.93 -10.64
C THR A 36 11.68 11.11 -10.11
N ASP A 37 11.85 11.96 -9.09
CA ASP A 37 13.17 12.19 -8.49
C ASP A 37 13.75 10.91 -7.91
N MET A 38 12.90 10.07 -7.34
CA MET A 38 13.30 8.81 -6.74
C MET A 38 13.61 7.72 -7.77
N THR A 39 12.84 7.63 -8.84
CA THR A 39 12.87 6.48 -9.77
C THR A 39 13.40 6.79 -11.15
N GLY A 40 13.36 8.05 -11.58
CA GLY A 40 13.67 8.44 -12.96
C GLY A 40 12.49 8.29 -13.92
N ASP A 41 11.32 7.89 -13.45
CA ASP A 41 10.12 7.73 -14.28
C ASP A 41 9.58 9.10 -14.72
N ARG A 42 9.74 9.40 -16.03
CA ARG A 42 9.26 10.63 -16.65
C ARG A 42 8.26 10.34 -17.77
N ASN A 43 7.50 9.28 -17.63
CA ASN A 43 6.53 8.88 -18.64
C ASN A 43 5.58 10.07 -18.94
N PRO A 44 5.41 10.47 -20.21
CA PRO A 44 4.58 11.63 -20.57
C PRO A 44 3.15 11.61 -20.06
N VAL A 45 2.58 10.44 -19.80
CA VAL A 45 1.21 10.34 -19.26
C VAL A 45 1.06 10.96 -17.87
N HIS A 46 2.18 11.25 -17.20
CA HIS A 46 2.20 11.92 -15.90
C HIS A 46 2.47 13.43 -16.00
N TYR A 47 2.94 13.89 -17.16
CA TYR A 47 3.44 15.28 -17.31
C TYR A 47 2.78 16.07 -18.44
N ASP A 48 2.41 15.41 -19.53
CA ASP A 48 1.86 16.07 -20.73
C ASP A 48 0.35 15.94 -20.73
N GLU A 49 -0.31 17.01 -20.27
CA GLU A 49 -1.77 17.05 -20.12
C GLU A 49 -2.50 16.89 -21.45
N GLU A 50 -1.98 17.50 -22.51
CA GLU A 50 -2.59 17.40 -23.84
C GLU A 50 -2.48 15.97 -24.39
N LEU A 51 -1.34 15.32 -24.18
CA LEU A 51 -1.15 13.93 -24.56
C LEU A 51 -2.05 13.01 -23.72
N ALA A 52 -2.08 13.22 -22.41
CA ALA A 52 -2.86 12.39 -21.49
C ALA A 52 -4.36 12.42 -21.84
N LYS A 53 -4.88 13.57 -22.24
CA LYS A 53 -6.27 13.71 -22.69
C LYS A 53 -6.61 12.86 -23.90
N LYS A 54 -5.62 12.56 -24.75
CA LYS A 54 -5.79 11.74 -25.95
C LYS A 54 -5.67 10.24 -25.67
N THR A 55 -5.21 9.86 -24.50
CA THR A 55 -5.10 8.46 -24.09
C THR A 55 -6.43 7.97 -23.54
N SER A 56 -6.55 6.66 -23.35
CA SER A 56 -7.72 6.07 -22.71
C SER A 56 -7.90 6.54 -21.26
N PHE A 57 -6.85 7.10 -20.65
CA PHE A 57 -6.93 7.67 -19.29
C PHE A 57 -7.73 8.98 -19.27
N GLY A 58 -7.64 9.78 -20.34
CA GLY A 58 -8.37 11.04 -20.50
C GLY A 58 -7.89 12.18 -19.60
N LYS A 59 -6.82 11.99 -18.84
CA LYS A 59 -6.29 12.95 -17.86
C LYS A 59 -4.89 12.57 -17.45
N LEU A 60 -4.17 13.50 -16.81
CA LEU A 60 -2.90 13.16 -16.15
C LEU A 60 -3.13 12.16 -15.04
N ILE A 61 -2.33 11.11 -15.02
CA ILE A 61 -2.38 10.08 -13.98
C ILE A 61 -1.10 10.08 -13.18
N VAL A 62 -1.18 9.65 -11.92
CA VAL A 62 0.01 9.45 -11.08
C VAL A 62 0.67 8.12 -11.44
N GLN A 63 1.97 8.00 -11.14
CA GLN A 63 2.68 6.74 -11.29
C GLN A 63 2.03 5.67 -10.40
N GLY A 64 2.06 4.42 -10.87
CA GLY A 64 1.53 3.30 -10.09
C GLY A 64 2.13 3.20 -8.70
N GLY A 65 3.42 3.54 -8.56
CA GLY A 65 4.10 3.55 -7.26
C GLY A 65 3.59 4.63 -6.31
N VAL A 66 3.12 5.77 -6.83
CA VAL A 66 2.45 6.78 -6.01
C VAL A 66 1.16 6.20 -5.43
N THR A 67 0.38 5.54 -6.27
CA THR A 67 -0.87 4.91 -5.83
C THR A 67 -0.61 3.84 -4.79
N THR A 68 0.30 2.90 -5.05
CA THR A 68 0.55 1.77 -4.15
C THR A 68 1.25 2.18 -2.87
N GLY A 69 1.93 3.33 -2.86
CA GLY A 69 2.65 3.82 -1.70
C GLY A 69 1.81 3.96 -0.44
N ILE A 70 0.51 4.19 -0.58
CA ILE A 70 -0.40 4.29 0.57
C ILE A 70 -0.43 2.98 1.37
N LEU A 71 -0.23 1.85 0.72
CA LEU A 71 -0.20 0.54 1.38
C LEU A 71 1.02 0.40 2.29
N ASN A 72 2.15 1.03 1.94
CA ASN A 72 3.33 1.05 2.81
C ASN A 72 3.00 1.72 4.15
N ALA A 73 2.29 2.84 4.12
CA ALA A 73 1.88 3.52 5.34
C ALA A 73 0.91 2.67 6.16
N CYS A 74 -0.04 1.99 5.51
CA CYS A 74 -0.97 1.10 6.20
C CYS A 74 -0.24 0.02 6.97
N VAL A 75 0.72 -0.68 6.36
CA VAL A 75 1.40 -1.80 7.02
C VAL A 75 2.42 -1.33 8.05
N ALA A 76 3.12 -0.23 7.76
CA ALA A 76 4.19 0.25 8.64
C ALA A 76 3.66 0.97 9.89
N GLN A 77 2.56 1.67 9.77
CA GLN A 77 2.04 2.50 10.85
C GLN A 77 0.84 1.86 11.57
N ASP A 78 0.02 1.11 10.85
CA ASP A 78 -1.27 0.69 11.37
C ASP A 78 -1.39 -0.82 11.59
N LEU A 79 -1.14 -1.64 10.55
CA LEU A 79 -1.43 -3.08 10.62
C LEU A 79 -0.54 -3.87 9.64
N PRO A 80 0.34 -4.71 10.10
CA PRO A 80 0.69 -5.10 11.49
C PRO A 80 1.35 -4.01 12.32
N GLY A 81 1.81 -2.90 11.74
CA GLY A 81 2.31 -1.75 12.45
C GLY A 81 3.82 -1.61 12.43
N PRO A 82 4.39 -0.78 13.33
CA PRO A 82 5.82 -0.47 13.30
C PRO A 82 6.71 -1.71 13.33
N GLY A 83 7.73 -1.69 12.47
CA GLY A 83 8.63 -2.83 12.25
C GLY A 83 8.26 -3.67 11.03
N THR A 84 7.09 -3.43 10.45
CA THR A 84 6.58 -4.23 9.33
C THR A 84 7.16 -3.79 8.00
N VAL A 85 7.63 -4.77 7.23
CA VAL A 85 8.09 -4.60 5.85
C VAL A 85 7.39 -5.60 4.95
N PHE A 86 7.28 -5.29 3.67
CA PHE A 86 6.79 -6.24 2.67
C PHE A 86 7.88 -7.26 2.34
N LEU A 87 7.49 -8.53 2.31
CA LEU A 87 8.31 -9.60 1.73
C LEU A 87 7.87 -9.92 0.31
N ASN A 88 6.58 -9.81 0.05
CA ASN A 88 6.01 -10.13 -1.25
C ASN A 88 4.76 -9.28 -1.46
N THR A 89 4.59 -8.79 -2.68
CA THR A 89 3.35 -8.14 -3.10
C THR A 89 2.96 -8.71 -4.45
N ASN A 90 1.69 -9.03 -4.61
CA ASN A 90 1.11 -9.44 -5.87
C ASN A 90 -0.10 -8.56 -6.12
N LEU A 91 0.09 -7.55 -6.97
CA LEU A 91 -0.89 -6.48 -7.17
C LEU A 91 -1.37 -6.45 -8.61
N ASN A 92 -2.65 -6.17 -8.78
CA ASN A 92 -3.27 -5.95 -10.08
C ASN A 92 -3.77 -4.50 -10.13
N PHE A 93 -3.36 -3.78 -11.17
CA PHE A 93 -3.78 -2.41 -11.41
C PHE A 93 -5.04 -2.44 -12.28
N ARG A 94 -6.16 -2.02 -11.73
CA ARG A 94 -7.46 -2.07 -12.40
C ARG A 94 -7.89 -0.75 -12.98
N LYS A 95 -7.49 0.36 -12.36
CA LYS A 95 -7.88 1.70 -12.76
C LYS A 95 -6.77 2.68 -12.40
N ALA A 96 -6.38 3.53 -13.35
CA ALA A 96 -5.41 4.58 -13.10
C ALA A 96 -5.99 5.65 -12.16
N VAL A 97 -5.13 6.25 -11.37
CA VAL A 97 -5.51 7.33 -10.44
C VAL A 97 -5.04 8.66 -11.02
N GLY A 98 -5.95 9.60 -11.15
CA GLY A 98 -5.65 10.94 -11.62
C GLY A 98 -5.06 11.84 -10.54
N VAL A 99 -4.41 12.91 -10.99
CA VAL A 99 -3.92 13.97 -10.10
C VAL A 99 -5.12 14.66 -9.46
N GLY A 100 -5.09 14.85 -8.14
CA GLY A 100 -6.17 15.48 -7.39
C GLY A 100 -7.27 14.54 -6.94
N GLU A 101 -7.15 13.25 -7.25
CA GLU A 101 -8.13 12.24 -6.81
C GLU A 101 -7.77 11.71 -5.43
N THR A 102 -8.80 11.45 -4.63
CA THR A 102 -8.63 10.88 -3.30
C THR A 102 -8.72 9.36 -3.39
N ILE A 103 -7.75 8.69 -2.80
CA ILE A 103 -7.69 7.22 -2.73
C ILE A 103 -7.72 6.76 -1.29
N THR A 104 -8.25 5.56 -1.08
CA THR A 104 -8.26 4.89 0.21
C THR A 104 -7.56 3.55 0.06
N GLY A 105 -6.50 3.35 0.82
CA GLY A 105 -5.80 2.07 0.91
C GLY A 105 -6.34 1.30 2.10
N ARG A 106 -6.60 0.00 1.89
CA ARG A 106 -7.10 -0.89 2.94
C ARG A 106 -6.27 -2.17 2.95
N VAL A 107 -5.91 -2.60 4.14
CA VAL A 107 -5.27 -3.89 4.38
C VAL A 107 -6.14 -4.70 5.34
N GLU A 108 -6.25 -5.98 5.09
CA GLU A 108 -7.02 -6.89 5.93
C GLU A 108 -6.23 -8.17 6.15
N VAL A 109 -6.14 -8.60 7.40
CA VAL A 109 -5.39 -9.82 7.76
C VAL A 109 -6.16 -11.05 7.31
N VAL A 110 -5.54 -11.82 6.42
CA VAL A 110 -6.11 -13.09 5.92
C VAL A 110 -5.55 -14.26 6.71
N LYS A 111 -4.25 -14.23 6.99
CA LYS A 111 -3.56 -15.33 7.67
C LYS A 111 -2.41 -14.81 8.50
N VAL A 112 -2.22 -15.37 9.68
CA VAL A 112 -1.13 -15.02 10.60
C VAL A 112 -0.42 -16.29 11.04
N ARG A 113 0.90 -16.26 11.06
CA ARG A 113 1.68 -17.32 11.71
C ARG A 113 1.88 -16.97 13.17
N GLU A 114 1.78 -17.95 14.05
CA GLU A 114 2.01 -17.78 15.48
C GLU A 114 3.49 -17.92 15.84
N ASP A 115 4.21 -18.72 15.07
CA ASP A 115 5.61 -19.08 15.35
C ASP A 115 6.61 -18.07 14.78
N LYS A 116 6.17 -17.24 13.83
CA LYS A 116 7.00 -16.21 13.21
C LYS A 116 6.15 -14.98 12.93
N PRO A 117 6.74 -13.78 12.92
CA PRO A 117 5.97 -12.54 12.70
C PRO A 117 5.69 -12.32 11.22
N LEU A 118 5.04 -13.32 10.61
CA LEU A 118 4.65 -13.32 9.20
C LEU A 118 3.14 -13.26 9.09
N CYS A 119 2.66 -12.43 8.18
CA CYS A 119 1.24 -12.18 7.99
C CYS A 119 0.94 -12.07 6.51
N THR A 120 -0.18 -12.64 6.09
CA THR A 120 -0.71 -12.46 4.74
C THR A 120 -1.89 -11.49 4.80
N LEU A 121 -1.83 -10.47 3.96
CA LEU A 121 -2.84 -9.42 3.90
C LEU A 121 -3.50 -9.40 2.53
N LYS A 122 -4.81 -9.21 2.53
CA LYS A 122 -5.54 -8.76 1.35
C LYS A 122 -5.40 -7.24 1.31
N VAL A 123 -5.04 -6.70 0.15
CA VAL A 123 -4.82 -5.26 -0.02
C VAL A 123 -5.71 -4.72 -1.12
N MET A 124 -6.19 -3.50 -0.96
CA MET A 124 -7.06 -2.87 -1.92
C MET A 124 -6.89 -1.36 -1.85
N ILE A 125 -6.92 -0.72 -3.01
CA ILE A 125 -6.96 0.74 -3.11
C ILE A 125 -8.19 1.10 -3.95
N THR A 126 -9.03 1.97 -3.39
CA THR A 126 -10.25 2.44 -4.06
C THR A 126 -10.19 3.94 -4.25
N ASP A 127 -10.90 4.44 -5.25
CA ASP A 127 -11.08 5.88 -5.43
C ASP A 127 -12.29 6.40 -4.64
N ALA A 128 -12.57 7.69 -4.73
CA ALA A 128 -13.65 8.32 -3.97
C ALA A 128 -15.04 7.77 -4.34
N GLY A 129 -15.19 7.24 -5.55
CA GLY A 129 -16.44 6.62 -6.01
C GLY A 129 -16.56 5.15 -5.61
N GLY A 130 -15.56 4.59 -4.94
CA GLY A 130 -15.53 3.19 -4.54
C GLY A 130 -15.02 2.24 -5.60
N ALA A 131 -14.55 2.74 -6.75
CA ALA A 131 -13.97 1.88 -7.79
C ALA A 131 -12.62 1.35 -7.34
N VAL A 132 -12.37 0.08 -7.62
CA VAL A 132 -11.08 -0.57 -7.29
C VAL A 132 -10.02 -0.09 -8.27
N CYS A 133 -8.96 0.53 -7.73
CA CYS A 133 -7.81 0.96 -8.52
C CYS A 133 -6.71 -0.09 -8.51
N VAL A 134 -6.45 -0.69 -7.35
CA VAL A 134 -5.47 -1.74 -7.15
C VAL A 134 -6.05 -2.77 -6.21
N GLU A 135 -5.76 -4.05 -6.46
CA GLU A 135 -6.12 -5.13 -5.54
C GLU A 135 -5.09 -6.23 -5.59
N GLY A 136 -4.99 -6.99 -4.53
CA GLY A 136 -4.09 -8.12 -4.49
C GLY A 136 -3.82 -8.61 -3.08
N GLU A 137 -2.65 -9.22 -2.93
CA GLU A 137 -2.18 -9.81 -1.68
C GLU A 137 -0.77 -9.37 -1.38
N ALA A 138 -0.44 -9.33 -0.10
CA ALA A 138 0.91 -9.06 0.36
C ALA A 138 1.26 -9.99 1.51
N THR A 139 2.54 -10.36 1.59
CA THR A 139 3.10 -11.04 2.76
C THR A 139 4.03 -10.06 3.44
N THR A 140 3.90 -9.94 4.75
CA THR A 140 4.71 -9.03 5.56
C THR A 140 5.50 -9.77 6.61
N TYR A 141 6.62 -9.18 7.00
CA TYR A 141 7.41 -9.55 8.16
C TYR A 141 7.45 -8.35 9.10
N THR A 142 7.24 -8.60 10.38
CA THR A 142 7.29 -7.54 11.40
C THR A 142 8.51 -7.74 12.29
N MET A 143 9.47 -6.83 12.18
CA MET A 143 10.69 -6.85 13.01
C MET A 143 10.32 -6.50 14.45
N PRO A 144 10.74 -7.31 15.43
CA PRO A 144 10.60 -6.92 16.82
C PRO A 144 11.54 -5.74 17.10
N LEU A 145 10.96 -4.63 17.53
CA LEU A 145 11.72 -3.40 17.80
C LEU A 145 11.90 -3.13 19.28
N GLU A 146 11.12 -3.78 20.13
CA GLU A 146 11.26 -3.60 21.58
C GLU A 146 12.56 -4.21 22.07
N GLY A 147 13.28 -3.45 22.86
CA GLY A 147 14.56 -3.88 23.42
C GLY A 147 15.78 -3.68 22.53
N LEU A 148 15.61 -3.04 21.37
CA LEU A 148 16.73 -2.69 20.51
C LEU A 148 17.41 -1.40 20.99
#